data_803280443cddfd339ba3c3eddd76f3cc
#
_entry.id   803280443cddfd339ba3c3eddd76f3cc
#
_cell.length_a   1.000
_cell.length_b   1.000
_cell.length_c   1.000
_cell.angle_alpha   90.00
_cell.angle_beta   90.00
_cell.angle_gamma   90.00
#
_symmetry.space_group_name_H-M   'P 1'
#
loop_
_entity.id
_entity.type
_entity.pdbx_description
1 polymer ?
#
loop_
_entity_poly.entity_id
_entity_poly.type
_entity_poly.pdbx_seq_one_letter_code
_entity_poly.pdbx_strand_id
1 'polypeptide(L)'
;MTLFRPDFLARYLLAANADVIDGGVVIGGDAEALRGNLRYRYEKSAEHEHTVEKRQQNPYRDFHTANFLIRRELMLSHPFDERFRHYGYEDVIFGKQLRAAHIAITHIDNPMGFCTFESNPDFVSKTEEGLHTLLLFRNELRGYSRLLTLVDGIHIPLILSIIRLSHRLFGTLIRRNLCGQRPNLLLFKLYKLGYYLSVSRRKVAERGK
;
A
#
# COMPACT_ATOMS: atom_id res chain seq x y z
N MET A 1 10.85 11.85 2.98
CA MET A 1 11.84 10.92 2.42
C MET A 1 13.23 11.46 2.63
N THR A 2 14.22 10.61 2.95
CA THR A 2 15.59 10.99 3.30
C THR A 2 16.56 10.22 2.42
N LEU A 3 17.57 10.91 1.87
CA LEU A 3 18.67 10.27 1.15
C LEU A 3 19.72 9.81 2.16
N PHE A 4 20.08 8.54 2.14
CA PHE A 4 21.09 7.97 3.02
C PHE A 4 22.47 7.81 2.35
N ARG A 5 22.51 7.85 1.01
CA ARG A 5 23.71 7.55 0.22
C ARG A 5 24.17 8.77 -0.56
N PRO A 6 25.44 9.15 -0.52
CA PRO A 6 25.97 10.26 -1.32
C PRO A 6 26.03 9.96 -2.80
N ASP A 7 26.09 8.66 -3.18
CA ASP A 7 26.15 8.16 -4.56
C ASP A 7 24.75 7.87 -5.16
N PHE A 8 23.68 8.34 -4.53
CA PHE A 8 22.29 8.05 -4.88
C PHE A 8 21.98 8.31 -6.37
N LEU A 9 22.34 9.48 -6.92
CA LEU A 9 22.10 9.81 -8.32
C LEU A 9 23.00 9.00 -9.25
N ALA A 10 24.26 8.77 -8.87
CA ALA A 10 25.19 7.99 -9.68
C ALA A 10 24.68 6.54 -9.89
N ARG A 11 24.05 5.93 -8.88
CA ARG A 11 23.44 4.60 -8.99
C ARG A 11 22.31 4.54 -10.01
N TYR A 12 21.49 5.58 -10.08
CA TYR A 12 20.47 5.69 -11.12
C TYR A 12 21.07 5.85 -12.52
N LEU A 13 22.13 6.65 -12.65
CA LEU A 13 22.83 6.84 -13.93
C LEU A 13 23.50 5.56 -14.44
N LEU A 14 24.03 4.72 -13.55
CA LEU A 14 24.58 3.40 -13.91
C LEU A 14 23.51 2.43 -14.46
N ALA A 15 22.26 2.59 -14.02
CA ALA A 15 21.13 1.79 -14.48
C ALA A 15 20.32 2.45 -15.62
N ALA A 16 20.74 3.62 -16.16
CA ALA A 16 19.97 4.48 -17.05
C ALA A 16 19.62 3.87 -18.43
N ASN A 17 20.08 2.65 -18.75
CA ASN A 17 19.66 1.92 -19.93
C ASN A 17 18.24 1.33 -19.81
N ALA A 18 17.69 1.25 -18.57
CA ALA A 18 16.33 0.77 -18.33
C ALA A 18 15.29 1.88 -18.58
N ASP A 19 14.09 1.48 -18.94
CA ASP A 19 12.96 2.38 -19.20
C ASP A 19 12.35 2.94 -17.91
N VAL A 20 12.23 2.08 -16.90
CA VAL A 20 11.77 2.42 -15.55
C VAL A 20 12.67 1.75 -14.52
N ILE A 21 13.10 2.51 -13.53
CA ILE A 21 13.97 2.02 -12.45
C ILE A 21 13.32 2.34 -11.12
N ASP A 22 13.13 1.33 -10.27
CA ASP A 22 12.69 1.48 -8.87
C ASP A 22 13.86 1.27 -7.93
N GLY A 23 14.21 2.30 -7.16
CA GLY A 23 15.27 2.26 -6.15
C GLY A 23 14.86 1.63 -4.82
N GLY A 24 13.56 1.53 -4.58
CA GLY A 24 12.98 1.01 -3.33
C GLY A 24 12.96 2.01 -2.18
N VAL A 25 12.36 1.57 -1.07
CA VAL A 25 12.21 2.34 0.17
C VAL A 25 12.65 1.49 1.36
N VAL A 26 13.36 2.09 2.31
CA VAL A 26 13.71 1.49 3.60
C VAL A 26 13.09 2.29 4.74
N ILE A 27 12.71 1.58 5.80
CA ILE A 27 12.06 2.20 6.95
C ILE A 27 13.13 2.65 7.96
N GLY A 28 13.32 3.96 8.05
CA GLY A 28 14.25 4.63 8.95
C GLY A 28 13.54 5.24 10.16
N GLY A 29 14.32 6.01 10.93
CA GLY A 29 13.85 6.68 12.14
C GLY A 29 14.31 5.98 13.44
N ASP A 30 14.09 6.65 14.57
CA ASP A 30 14.43 6.12 15.89
C ASP A 30 13.37 5.09 16.33
N ALA A 31 13.81 3.84 16.44
CA ALA A 31 12.94 2.72 16.79
C ALA A 31 12.31 2.87 18.19
N GLU A 32 13.04 3.45 19.17
CA GLU A 32 12.52 3.64 20.52
C GLU A 32 11.47 4.76 20.56
N ALA A 33 11.74 5.89 19.91
CA ALA A 33 10.79 7.00 19.80
C ALA A 33 9.53 6.60 19.02
N LEU A 34 9.66 5.71 18.02
CA LEU A 34 8.58 5.29 17.12
C LEU A 34 7.89 3.99 17.56
N ARG A 35 8.25 3.40 18.70
CA ARG A 35 7.65 2.14 19.19
C ARG A 35 6.14 2.15 19.34
N GLY A 36 5.55 3.33 19.59
CA GLY A 36 4.11 3.56 19.69
C GLY A 36 3.45 4.00 18.39
N ASN A 37 4.22 4.21 17.30
CA ASN A 37 3.67 4.64 16.02
C ASN A 37 3.21 3.44 15.20
N LEU A 38 1.91 3.42 14.86
CA LEU A 38 1.28 2.32 14.13
C LEU A 38 1.85 2.13 12.73
N ARG A 39 2.04 3.25 12.00
CA ARG A 39 2.56 3.19 10.63
C ARG A 39 3.99 2.69 10.61
N TYR A 40 4.86 3.25 11.44
CA TYR A 40 6.24 2.77 11.56
C TYR A 40 6.30 1.26 11.80
N ARG A 41 5.56 0.77 12.81
CA ARG A 41 5.52 -0.65 13.15
C ARG A 41 4.97 -1.53 12.01
N TYR A 42 3.96 -1.04 11.32
CA TYR A 42 3.36 -1.76 10.20
C TYR A 42 4.33 -1.86 9.02
N GLU A 43 4.91 -0.74 8.59
CA GLU A 43 5.88 -0.70 7.49
C GLU A 43 7.15 -1.49 7.84
N LYS A 44 7.68 -1.32 9.07
CA LYS A 44 8.86 -2.05 9.54
C LYS A 44 8.63 -3.57 9.58
N SER A 45 7.44 -4.01 9.96
CA SER A 45 7.09 -5.44 9.96
C SER A 45 7.05 -6.06 8.56
N ALA A 46 6.82 -5.25 7.52
CA ALA A 46 6.73 -5.69 6.13
C ALA A 46 8.03 -5.45 5.34
N GLU A 47 9.00 -4.74 5.88
CA GLU A 47 10.23 -4.30 5.17
C GLU A 47 10.98 -5.48 4.53
N HIS A 48 11.02 -6.63 5.20
CA HIS A 48 11.67 -7.85 4.67
C HIS A 48 11.01 -8.40 3.39
N GLU A 49 9.80 -7.95 3.06
CA GLU A 49 9.10 -8.29 1.82
C GLU A 49 9.47 -7.34 0.66
N HIS A 50 10.20 -6.26 0.92
CA HIS A 50 10.51 -5.21 -0.05
C HIS A 50 12.00 -5.13 -0.41
N THR A 51 12.77 -6.22 -0.20
CA THR A 51 14.15 -6.30 -0.68
C THR A 51 14.20 -6.27 -2.21
N VAL A 52 15.35 -5.89 -2.79
CA VAL A 52 15.50 -5.80 -4.24
C VAL A 52 15.19 -7.15 -4.92
N GLU A 53 15.61 -8.27 -4.33
CA GLU A 53 15.39 -9.62 -4.86
C GLU A 53 13.89 -9.96 -4.90
N LYS A 54 13.13 -9.59 -3.88
CA LYS A 54 11.69 -9.82 -3.83
C LYS A 54 10.92 -8.93 -4.79
N ARG A 55 11.33 -7.65 -4.90
CA ARG A 55 10.74 -6.72 -5.87
C ARG A 55 10.97 -7.19 -7.31
N GLN A 56 12.15 -7.74 -7.62
CA GLN A 56 12.45 -8.33 -8.94
C GLN A 56 11.58 -9.56 -9.28
N GLN A 57 11.14 -10.33 -8.28
CA GLN A 57 10.23 -11.46 -8.50
C GLN A 57 8.82 -11.02 -8.92
N ASN A 58 8.36 -9.82 -8.48
CA ASN A 58 7.05 -9.27 -8.80
C ASN A 58 7.15 -7.79 -9.19
N PRO A 59 7.85 -7.47 -10.31
CA PRO A 59 8.33 -6.13 -10.58
C PRO A 59 7.24 -5.06 -10.69
N TYR A 60 6.05 -5.43 -11.14
CA TYR A 60 4.94 -4.49 -11.30
C TYR A 60 4.05 -4.38 -10.06
N ARG A 61 4.02 -5.42 -9.22
CA ARG A 61 3.21 -5.46 -8.02
C ARG A 61 3.87 -4.75 -6.85
N ASP A 62 5.18 -4.91 -6.75
CA ASP A 62 6.00 -4.38 -5.66
C ASP A 62 6.75 -3.10 -6.09
N PHE A 63 6.22 -2.42 -7.12
CA PHE A 63 6.66 -1.11 -7.59
C PHE A 63 6.05 0.00 -6.74
N HIS A 64 6.87 0.97 -6.33
CA HIS A 64 6.47 2.13 -5.55
C HIS A 64 6.94 3.44 -6.17
N THR A 65 6.01 4.36 -6.40
CA THR A 65 6.32 5.67 -7.01
C THR A 65 7.03 6.64 -6.06
N ALA A 66 7.35 6.21 -4.85
CA ALA A 66 8.06 7.03 -3.87
C ALA A 66 9.54 7.26 -4.22
N ASN A 67 10.16 6.34 -4.98
CA ASN A 67 11.57 6.41 -5.35
C ASN A 67 11.80 5.68 -6.69
N PHE A 68 11.55 6.36 -7.79
CA PHE A 68 11.72 5.78 -9.13
C PHE A 68 12.27 6.78 -10.15
N LEU A 69 12.84 6.28 -11.22
CA LEU A 69 13.22 7.01 -12.41
C LEU A 69 12.49 6.39 -13.61
N ILE A 70 12.00 7.22 -14.52
CA ILE A 70 11.31 6.82 -15.74
C ILE A 70 11.73 7.71 -16.89
N ARG A 71 11.81 7.18 -18.10
CA ARG A 71 12.02 7.98 -19.30
C ARG A 71 10.87 8.96 -19.49
N ARG A 72 11.20 10.22 -19.81
CA ARG A 72 10.21 11.29 -19.96
C ARG A 72 9.10 10.94 -20.95
N GLU A 73 9.47 10.34 -22.10
CA GLU A 73 8.52 9.96 -23.14
C GLU A 73 7.51 8.94 -22.65
N LEU A 74 7.95 8.00 -21.82
CA LEU A 74 7.07 6.99 -21.20
C LEU A 74 6.14 7.60 -20.17
N MET A 75 6.64 8.53 -19.34
CA MET A 75 5.79 9.23 -18.37
C MET A 75 4.73 10.10 -19.05
N LEU A 76 5.05 10.72 -20.18
CA LEU A 76 4.10 11.52 -20.95
C LEU A 76 3.05 10.66 -21.67
N SER A 77 3.44 9.48 -22.17
CA SER A 77 2.52 8.56 -22.86
C SER A 77 1.70 7.68 -21.90
N HIS A 78 2.18 7.50 -20.66
CA HIS A 78 1.51 6.71 -19.62
C HIS A 78 1.45 7.52 -18.31
N PRO A 79 0.65 8.59 -18.25
CA PRO A 79 0.51 9.39 -17.04
C PRO A 79 -0.21 8.60 -15.93
N PHE A 80 -0.10 9.07 -14.70
CA PHE A 80 -0.91 8.55 -13.60
C PHE A 80 -2.40 8.64 -13.91
N ASP A 81 -3.16 7.68 -13.46
CA ASP A 81 -4.62 7.65 -13.65
C ASP A 81 -5.30 8.67 -12.72
N GLU A 82 -5.78 9.77 -13.29
CA GLU A 82 -6.42 10.89 -12.57
C GLU A 82 -7.74 10.52 -11.88
N ARG A 83 -8.27 9.31 -12.11
CA ARG A 83 -9.44 8.80 -11.39
C ARG A 83 -9.10 8.48 -9.92
N PHE A 84 -7.81 8.25 -9.61
CA PHE A 84 -7.31 8.04 -8.24
C PHE A 84 -7.10 9.38 -7.52
N ARG A 85 -8.22 10.02 -7.13
CA ARG A 85 -8.21 11.32 -6.43
C ARG A 85 -8.10 11.19 -4.91
N HIS A 86 -8.23 9.98 -4.39
CA HIS A 86 -8.16 9.65 -2.98
C HIS A 86 -6.92 8.82 -2.68
N TYR A 87 -6.53 8.78 -1.42
CA TYR A 87 -5.34 8.07 -0.97
C TYR A 87 -5.34 6.58 -1.37
N GLY A 88 -4.22 6.13 -1.94
CA GLY A 88 -3.83 4.73 -2.10
C GLY A 88 -4.13 4.10 -3.46
N TYR A 89 -3.27 3.15 -3.81
CA TYR A 89 -3.34 2.30 -5.01
C TYR A 89 -2.98 2.97 -6.34
N GLU A 90 -2.63 4.24 -6.38
CA GLU A 90 -2.18 4.94 -7.59
C GLU A 90 -0.90 4.32 -8.16
N ASP A 91 0.04 3.95 -7.30
CA ASP A 91 1.27 3.25 -7.67
C ASP A 91 1.02 1.83 -8.21
N VAL A 92 0.09 1.11 -7.59
CA VAL A 92 -0.31 -0.24 -8.02
C VAL A 92 -0.93 -0.20 -9.42
N ILE A 93 -1.82 0.78 -9.69
CA ILE A 93 -2.44 0.94 -11.02
C ILE A 93 -1.38 1.37 -12.04
N PHE A 94 -0.46 2.25 -11.66
CA PHE A 94 0.61 2.67 -12.56
C PHE A 94 1.51 1.48 -12.93
N GLY A 95 1.92 0.65 -11.97
CA GLY A 95 2.65 -0.59 -12.24
C GLY A 95 1.88 -1.54 -13.16
N LYS A 96 0.54 -1.63 -13.01
CA LYS A 96 -0.31 -2.42 -13.89
C LYS A 96 -0.39 -1.86 -15.32
N GLN A 97 -0.42 -0.53 -15.47
CA GLN A 97 -0.38 0.14 -16.77
C GLN A 97 0.95 -0.15 -17.50
N LEU A 98 2.08 -0.02 -16.79
CA LEU A 98 3.40 -0.35 -17.33
C LEU A 98 3.48 -1.82 -17.79
N ARG A 99 2.92 -2.74 -16.99
CA ARG A 99 2.83 -4.16 -17.37
C ARG A 99 2.02 -4.38 -18.65
N ALA A 100 0.86 -3.72 -18.76
CA ALA A 100 -0.01 -3.83 -19.93
C ALA A 100 0.64 -3.27 -21.20
N ALA A 101 1.49 -2.25 -21.04
CA ALA A 101 2.28 -1.66 -22.13
C ALA A 101 3.59 -2.43 -22.41
N HIS A 102 3.86 -3.54 -21.73
CA HIS A 102 5.11 -4.32 -21.81
C HIS A 102 6.38 -3.52 -21.48
N ILE A 103 6.27 -2.47 -20.67
CA ILE A 103 7.38 -1.64 -20.21
C ILE A 103 8.01 -2.30 -18.98
N ALA A 104 9.28 -2.69 -19.08
CA ALA A 104 9.98 -3.37 -17.99
C ALA A 104 10.35 -2.41 -16.86
N ILE A 105 10.19 -2.87 -15.60
CA ILE A 105 10.66 -2.17 -14.40
C ILE A 105 11.92 -2.88 -13.89
N THR A 106 13.01 -2.15 -13.79
CA THR A 106 14.28 -2.63 -13.23
C THR A 106 14.36 -2.19 -11.76
N HIS A 107 14.47 -3.14 -10.85
CA HIS A 107 14.64 -2.83 -9.42
C HIS A 107 16.13 -2.84 -9.07
N ILE A 108 16.59 -1.78 -8.40
CA ILE A 108 17.97 -1.64 -7.94
C ILE A 108 18.01 -1.44 -6.42
N ASP A 109 19.16 -1.73 -5.81
CA ASP A 109 19.42 -1.42 -4.40
C ASP A 109 19.86 0.04 -4.24
N ASN A 110 18.90 0.96 -4.32
CA ASN A 110 19.13 2.40 -4.15
C ASN A 110 18.00 3.05 -3.32
N PRO A 111 17.75 2.55 -2.09
CA PRO A 111 16.56 2.95 -1.35
C PRO A 111 16.65 4.39 -0.82
N MET A 112 15.48 5.04 -0.77
CA MET A 112 15.25 6.22 0.05
C MET A 112 14.71 5.84 1.42
N GLY A 113 15.09 6.60 2.46
CA GLY A 113 14.58 6.42 3.80
C GLY A 113 13.19 7.03 4.00
N PHE A 114 12.23 6.24 4.43
CA PHE A 114 10.96 6.73 4.95
C PHE A 114 11.09 6.89 6.47
N CYS A 115 11.32 8.12 6.94
CA CYS A 115 11.72 8.43 8.32
C CYS A 115 10.70 9.29 9.08
N THR A 116 9.69 9.82 8.40
CA THR A 116 8.66 10.68 9.00
C THR A 116 7.31 9.99 8.92
N PHE A 117 6.67 9.83 10.06
CA PHE A 117 5.41 9.10 10.18
C PHE A 117 4.35 10.02 10.79
N GLU A 118 3.17 10.01 10.19
CA GLU A 118 2.01 10.68 10.73
C GLU A 118 1.54 10.08 12.05
N SER A 119 0.62 10.79 12.73
CA SER A 119 0.00 10.29 13.95
C SER A 119 -0.80 9.01 13.70
N ASN A 120 -1.01 8.20 14.75
CA ASN A 120 -1.83 6.99 14.64
C ASN A 120 -3.26 7.27 14.16
N PRO A 121 -3.98 8.31 14.65
CA PRO A 121 -5.29 8.68 14.13
C PRO A 121 -5.29 9.01 12.63
N ASP A 122 -4.29 9.77 12.16
CA ASP A 122 -4.17 10.16 10.74
C ASP A 122 -3.89 8.93 9.87
N PHE A 123 -3.01 8.04 10.32
CA PHE A 123 -2.73 6.80 9.59
C PHE A 123 -3.95 5.87 9.52
N VAL A 124 -4.73 5.76 10.59
CA VAL A 124 -5.98 5.00 10.58
C VAL A 124 -6.97 5.62 9.59
N SER A 125 -7.14 6.94 9.60
CA SER A 125 -8.05 7.65 8.69
C SER A 125 -7.62 7.50 7.22
N LYS A 126 -6.32 7.64 6.91
CA LYS A 126 -5.78 7.35 5.57
C LYS A 126 -5.99 5.89 5.15
N THR A 127 -5.86 4.96 6.09
CA THR A 127 -6.14 3.54 5.81
C THR A 127 -7.62 3.33 5.45
N GLU A 128 -8.53 3.96 6.18
CA GLU A 128 -9.97 3.91 5.90
C GLU A 128 -10.28 4.49 4.52
N GLU A 129 -9.69 5.64 4.16
CA GLU A 129 -9.78 6.25 2.83
C GLU A 129 -9.25 5.31 1.74
N GLY A 130 -8.06 4.72 1.91
CA GLY A 130 -7.50 3.75 0.98
C GLY A 130 -8.37 2.50 0.80
N LEU A 131 -9.08 2.07 1.84
CA LEU A 131 -10.05 0.97 1.74
C LEU A 131 -11.31 1.36 0.94
N HIS A 132 -11.73 2.62 0.98
CA HIS A 132 -12.76 3.14 0.07
C HIS A 132 -12.27 3.17 -1.38
N THR A 133 -11.04 3.64 -1.63
CA THR A 133 -10.40 3.59 -2.96
C THR A 133 -10.35 2.15 -3.48
N LEU A 134 -9.92 1.19 -2.64
CA LEU A 134 -9.91 -0.22 -2.98
C LEU A 134 -11.29 -0.76 -3.38
N LEU A 135 -12.35 -0.30 -2.71
CA LEU A 135 -13.72 -0.69 -3.04
C LEU A 135 -14.20 -0.06 -4.36
N LEU A 136 -13.82 1.19 -4.64
CA LEU A 136 -14.16 1.87 -5.88
C LEU A 136 -13.55 1.16 -7.09
N PHE A 137 -12.29 0.79 -6.99
CA PHE A 137 -11.49 0.17 -8.06
C PHE A 137 -11.27 -1.34 -7.86
N ARG A 138 -12.21 -2.01 -7.19
CA ARG A 138 -12.09 -3.44 -6.84
C ARG A 138 -11.73 -4.32 -8.03
N ASN A 139 -12.40 -4.14 -9.16
CA ASN A 139 -12.20 -4.98 -10.34
C ASN A 139 -10.82 -4.78 -10.96
N GLU A 140 -10.32 -3.54 -10.94
CA GLU A 140 -9.03 -3.17 -11.48
C GLU A 140 -7.88 -3.61 -10.59
N LEU A 141 -8.10 -3.63 -9.26
CA LEU A 141 -7.11 -3.99 -8.23
C LEU A 141 -7.13 -5.48 -7.85
N ARG A 142 -8.07 -6.27 -8.42
CA ARG A 142 -8.12 -7.72 -8.20
C ARG A 142 -6.82 -8.37 -8.68
N GLY A 143 -6.24 -9.26 -7.85
CA GLY A 143 -4.95 -9.91 -8.10
C GLY A 143 -3.73 -9.08 -7.66
N TYR A 144 -3.89 -7.78 -7.42
CA TYR A 144 -2.82 -6.90 -6.93
C TYR A 144 -2.96 -6.57 -5.43
N SER A 145 -4.17 -6.54 -4.87
CA SER A 145 -4.40 -6.29 -3.45
C SER A 145 -4.47 -7.59 -2.65
N ARG A 146 -3.56 -7.73 -1.65
CA ARG A 146 -3.57 -8.86 -0.70
C ARG A 146 -4.91 -8.97 0.06
N LEU A 147 -5.53 -7.83 0.38
CA LEU A 147 -6.83 -7.81 1.06
C LEU A 147 -7.96 -8.36 0.17
N LEU A 148 -7.99 -7.97 -1.11
CA LEU A 148 -8.96 -8.52 -2.05
C LEU A 148 -8.75 -10.03 -2.26
N THR A 149 -7.50 -10.47 -2.42
CA THR A 149 -7.17 -11.90 -2.52
C THR A 149 -7.67 -12.67 -1.31
N LEU A 150 -7.47 -12.14 -0.10
CA LEU A 150 -7.98 -12.75 1.13
C LEU A 150 -9.51 -12.82 1.14
N VAL A 151 -10.20 -11.71 0.81
CA VAL A 151 -11.67 -11.65 0.81
C VAL A 151 -12.27 -12.57 -0.25
N ASP A 152 -11.70 -12.58 -1.46
CA ASP A 152 -12.16 -13.41 -2.57
C ASP A 152 -11.87 -14.93 -2.30
N GLY A 153 -10.87 -15.26 -1.47
CA GLY A 153 -10.58 -16.61 -1.03
C GLY A 153 -11.50 -17.14 0.07
N ILE A 154 -12.31 -16.29 0.72
CA ILE A 154 -13.27 -16.74 1.73
C ILE A 154 -14.59 -17.10 1.05
N HIS A 155 -14.76 -18.38 0.72
CA HIS A 155 -15.96 -18.87 0.02
C HIS A 155 -17.16 -19.12 0.93
N ILE A 156 -17.01 -19.07 2.26
CA ILE A 156 -18.07 -19.32 3.25
C ILE A 156 -18.71 -17.98 3.66
N PRO A 157 -19.97 -17.69 3.23
CA PRO A 157 -20.63 -16.40 3.53
C PRO A 157 -20.81 -16.16 5.04
N LEU A 158 -20.94 -17.23 5.83
CA LEU A 158 -21.08 -17.15 7.28
C LEU A 158 -19.83 -16.53 7.93
N ILE A 159 -18.62 -16.90 7.47
CA ILE A 159 -17.36 -16.31 7.97
C ILE A 159 -17.33 -14.82 7.70
N LEU A 160 -17.66 -14.38 6.50
CA LEU A 160 -17.73 -12.96 6.16
C LEU A 160 -18.76 -12.21 7.01
N SER A 161 -19.87 -12.86 7.34
CA SER A 161 -20.92 -12.29 8.19
C SER A 161 -20.45 -12.16 9.64
N ILE A 162 -19.75 -13.16 10.17
CA ILE A 162 -19.15 -13.10 11.52
C ILE A 162 -18.11 -11.99 11.59
N ILE A 163 -17.21 -11.86 10.61
CA ILE A 163 -16.21 -10.78 10.59
C ILE A 163 -16.87 -9.40 10.57
N ARG A 164 -17.93 -9.23 9.77
CA ARG A 164 -18.71 -7.97 9.74
C ARG A 164 -19.38 -7.67 11.07
N LEU A 165 -20.01 -8.67 11.67
CA LEU A 165 -20.65 -8.51 12.97
C LEU A 165 -19.63 -8.15 14.05
N SER A 166 -18.51 -8.86 14.11
CA SER A 166 -17.40 -8.55 15.02
C SER A 166 -16.89 -7.12 14.84
N HIS A 167 -16.73 -6.66 13.60
CA HIS A 167 -16.34 -5.28 13.33
C HIS A 167 -17.41 -4.27 13.78
N ARG A 168 -18.69 -4.59 13.57
CA ARG A 168 -19.81 -3.73 14.04
C ARG A 168 -19.82 -3.60 15.58
N LEU A 169 -19.53 -4.67 16.30
CA LEU A 169 -19.55 -4.68 17.76
C LEU A 169 -18.27 -4.08 18.37
N PHE A 170 -17.12 -4.39 17.82
CA PHE A 170 -15.82 -4.08 18.42
C PHE A 170 -14.99 -3.07 17.61
N GLY A 171 -15.44 -2.65 16.42
CA GLY A 171 -14.68 -1.78 15.53
C GLY A 171 -14.25 -0.46 16.16
N THR A 172 -15.15 0.17 16.95
CA THR A 172 -14.84 1.40 17.68
C THR A 172 -13.78 1.18 18.76
N LEU A 173 -13.83 0.08 19.49
CA LEU A 173 -12.84 -0.27 20.52
C LEU A 173 -11.48 -0.57 19.88
N ILE A 174 -11.49 -1.32 18.78
CA ILE A 174 -10.27 -1.60 18.01
C ILE A 174 -9.68 -0.30 17.48
N ARG A 175 -10.48 0.57 16.84
CA ARG A 175 -10.03 1.88 16.35
C ARG A 175 -9.41 2.72 17.46
N ARG A 176 -10.01 2.73 18.65
CA ARG A 176 -9.46 3.43 19.83
C ARG A 176 -8.09 2.88 20.24
N ASN A 177 -7.89 1.55 20.22
CA ASN A 177 -6.57 0.94 20.43
C ASN A 177 -5.57 1.39 19.37
N LEU A 178 -5.96 1.36 18.08
CA LEU A 178 -5.09 1.73 16.96
C LEU A 178 -4.67 3.20 16.99
N CYS A 179 -5.54 4.08 17.44
CA CYS A 179 -5.25 5.51 17.62
C CYS A 179 -4.47 5.83 18.91
N GLY A 180 -4.29 4.85 19.80
CA GLY A 180 -3.61 5.02 21.08
C GLY A 180 -2.09 4.90 20.99
N GLN A 181 -1.44 4.92 22.17
CA GLN A 181 0.02 4.88 22.30
C GLN A 181 0.63 3.47 22.12
N ARG A 182 -0.18 2.40 22.21
CA ARG A 182 0.27 1.00 22.07
C ARG A 182 -0.60 0.25 21.07
N PRO A 183 -0.58 0.64 19.79
CA PRO A 183 -1.41 0.03 18.78
C PRO A 183 -0.99 -1.42 18.51
N ASN A 184 -1.97 -2.31 18.29
CA ASN A 184 -1.71 -3.72 18.01
C ASN A 184 -1.81 -4.00 16.51
N LEU A 185 -0.76 -4.56 15.90
CA LEU A 185 -0.71 -4.85 14.46
C LEU A 185 -1.70 -5.94 14.01
N LEU A 186 -2.00 -6.92 14.88
CA LEU A 186 -3.01 -7.94 14.56
C LEU A 186 -4.40 -7.30 14.52
N LEU A 187 -4.72 -6.47 15.51
CA LEU A 187 -5.97 -5.71 15.51
C LEU A 187 -6.08 -4.79 14.29
N PHE A 188 -4.96 -4.20 13.83
CA PHE A 188 -4.95 -3.40 12.61
C PHE A 188 -5.30 -4.22 11.36
N LYS A 189 -4.74 -5.43 11.22
CA LYS A 189 -5.07 -6.33 10.11
C LYS A 189 -6.56 -6.73 10.15
N LEU A 190 -7.09 -7.09 11.33
CA LEU A 190 -8.50 -7.42 11.51
C LEU A 190 -9.42 -6.22 11.27
N TYR A 191 -9.01 -5.03 11.71
CA TYR A 191 -9.74 -3.79 11.47
C TYR A 191 -9.88 -3.49 9.98
N LYS A 192 -8.79 -3.56 9.22
CA LYS A 192 -8.84 -3.35 7.76
C LYS A 192 -9.82 -4.29 7.08
N LEU A 193 -9.78 -5.58 7.43
CA LEU A 193 -10.67 -6.58 6.86
C LEU A 193 -12.14 -6.30 7.21
N GLY A 194 -12.44 -6.09 8.49
CA GLY A 194 -13.80 -5.82 8.97
C GLY A 194 -14.38 -4.53 8.42
N TYR A 195 -13.58 -3.46 8.39
CA TYR A 195 -13.96 -2.17 7.81
C TYR A 195 -14.30 -2.30 6.32
N TYR A 196 -13.41 -2.89 5.53
CA TYR A 196 -13.63 -3.13 4.10
C TYR A 196 -14.94 -3.90 3.85
N LEU A 197 -15.18 -4.99 4.57
CA LEU A 197 -16.41 -5.79 4.44
C LEU A 197 -17.68 -5.03 4.83
N SER A 198 -17.56 -4.10 5.78
CA SER A 198 -18.68 -3.27 6.22
C SER A 198 -19.07 -2.21 5.18
N VAL A 199 -18.09 -1.52 4.60
CA VAL A 199 -18.34 -0.50 3.56
C VAL A 199 -18.76 -1.13 2.23
N SER A 200 -18.26 -2.33 1.89
CA SER A 200 -18.67 -3.08 0.70
C SER A 200 -20.16 -3.39 0.69
N ARG A 201 -20.72 -3.76 1.83
CA ARG A 201 -22.17 -4.05 1.96
C ARG A 201 -23.04 -2.81 1.81
N ARG A 202 -22.61 -1.66 2.37
CA ARG A 202 -23.36 -0.40 2.25
C ARG A 202 -23.51 0.01 0.79
N LYS A 203 -22.42 -0.05 0.02
CA LYS A 203 -22.42 0.28 -1.42
C LYS A 203 -23.32 -0.63 -2.27
N VAL A 204 -23.43 -1.92 -1.93
CA VAL A 204 -24.35 -2.86 -2.59
C VAL A 204 -25.80 -2.51 -2.26
N ALA A 205 -26.11 -2.18 -1.01
CA ALA A 205 -27.45 -1.78 -0.57
C ALA A 205 -27.94 -0.46 -1.20
N GLU A 206 -27.02 0.49 -1.47
CA GLU A 206 -27.33 1.77 -2.14
C GLU A 206 -27.57 1.63 -3.64
N ARG A 207 -26.93 0.65 -4.30
CA ARG A 207 -27.13 0.36 -5.74
C ARG A 207 -28.38 -0.47 -6.03
N GLY A 208 -28.97 -1.09 -5.02
CA GLY A 208 -30.17 -1.91 -5.14
C GLY A 208 -31.47 -1.16 -4.79
N LYS A 209 -31.37 0.13 -4.51
CA LYS A 209 -32.47 1.06 -4.37
C LYS A 209 -32.53 1.99 -5.59
#